data_92b8119d89fe3e5a6fc3e053f1ad607c
#
_entry.id   92b8119d89fe3e5a6fc3e053f1ad607c
#
_cell.length_a   1.000
_cell.length_b   1.000
_cell.length_c   1.000
_cell.angle_alpha   90.00
_cell.angle_beta   90.00
_cell.angle_gamma   90.00
#
_symmetry.space_group_name_H-M   'P 1'
#
loop_
_entity.id
_entity.type
_entity.pdbx_description
1 polymer ?
#
loop_
_entity_poly.entity_id
_entity_poly.type
_entity_poly.pdbx_seq_one_letter_code
_entity_poly.pdbx_strand_id
1 'polypeptide(L)'
;MITKEFVESLGWTADFLWNDKTMFSYKDTNYSIFEHNGDWGIMDPYAKSFELIYCDMTSEHIKNFTDLIQNLDQILDNPLTTTGFYDFIEASTKMRAFVKEMKERS
;
A
#
# COMPACT_ATOMS: atom_id res chain seq x y z
N MET A 1 10.80 -4.71 15.07
CA MET A 1 9.35 -4.98 15.13
C MET A 1 8.57 -3.78 14.60
N ILE A 2 7.59 -4.03 13.76
CA ILE A 2 6.73 -2.97 13.23
C ILE A 2 5.65 -2.64 14.26
N THR A 3 5.53 -1.38 14.62
CA THR A 3 4.53 -0.93 15.58
C THR A 3 3.40 -0.19 14.86
N LYS A 4 2.24 -0.14 15.50
CA LYS A 4 1.11 0.66 15.02
C LYS A 4 1.51 2.12 14.90
N GLU A 5 2.26 2.63 15.87
CA GLU A 5 2.72 4.02 15.91
C GLU A 5 3.61 4.35 14.71
N PHE A 6 4.48 3.42 14.32
CA PHE A 6 5.31 3.59 13.13
C PHE A 6 4.45 3.73 11.88
N VAL A 7 3.48 2.83 11.71
CA VAL A 7 2.58 2.83 10.56
C VAL A 7 1.75 4.10 10.52
N GLU A 8 1.21 4.52 11.66
CA GLU A 8 0.44 5.75 11.75
C GLU A 8 1.29 6.98 11.43
N SER A 9 2.58 6.97 11.81
CA SER A 9 3.49 8.08 11.51
C SER A 9 3.71 8.28 10.00
N LEU A 10 3.50 7.22 9.21
CA LEU A 10 3.62 7.30 7.75
C LEU A 10 2.35 7.81 7.06
N GLY A 11 1.26 7.97 7.81
CA GLY A 11 0.00 8.48 7.27
C GLY A 11 -1.13 7.48 7.21
N TRP A 12 -0.92 6.26 7.69
CA TRP A 12 -1.96 5.23 7.73
C TRP A 12 -2.88 5.46 8.93
N THR A 13 -4.14 5.11 8.77
CA THR A 13 -5.14 5.23 9.83
C THR A 13 -5.80 3.88 10.06
N ALA A 14 -5.88 3.47 11.32
CA ALA A 14 -6.60 2.26 11.69
C ALA A 14 -8.09 2.43 11.34
N ASP A 15 -8.61 1.48 10.59
CA ASP A 15 -9.95 1.58 10.01
C ASP A 15 -10.94 0.67 10.75
N PHE A 16 -10.73 -0.63 10.68
CA PHE A 16 -11.64 -1.57 11.33
C PHE A 16 -10.93 -2.91 11.59
N LEU A 17 -11.56 -3.74 12.43
CA LEU A 17 -11.13 -5.11 12.64
C LEU A 17 -11.90 -6.03 11.71
N TRP A 18 -11.20 -6.98 11.10
CA TRP A 18 -11.81 -7.96 10.22
C TRP A 18 -11.16 -9.32 10.43
N ASN A 19 -11.93 -10.27 11.00
CA ASN A 19 -11.46 -11.64 11.26
C ASN A 19 -10.10 -11.66 11.96
N ASP A 20 -9.99 -10.97 13.11
CA ASP A 20 -8.78 -10.88 13.92
C ASP A 20 -7.64 -10.08 13.29
N LYS A 21 -7.90 -9.36 12.21
CA LYS A 21 -6.93 -8.51 11.55
C LYS A 21 -7.28 -7.05 11.77
N THR A 22 -6.26 -6.22 12.07
CA THR A 22 -6.45 -4.78 12.13
C THR A 22 -6.16 -4.21 10.74
N MET A 23 -7.16 -3.57 10.15
CA MET A 23 -7.03 -2.97 8.82
C MET A 23 -6.65 -1.50 8.95
N PHE A 24 -5.73 -1.07 8.09
CA PHE A 24 -5.29 0.32 8.01
C PHE A 24 -5.50 0.82 6.59
N SER A 25 -6.00 2.06 6.46
CA SER A 25 -6.19 2.71 5.16
C SER A 25 -5.25 3.90 5.04
N TYR A 26 -4.79 4.20 3.83
CA TYR A 26 -3.96 5.37 3.57
C TYR A 26 -4.84 6.51 3.05
N LYS A 27 -5.10 7.50 3.90
CA LYS A 27 -5.89 8.69 3.57
C LYS A 27 -7.17 8.31 2.80
N ASP A 28 -7.48 9.00 1.71
CA ASP A 28 -8.68 8.76 0.90
C ASP A 28 -8.42 7.81 -0.27
N THR A 29 -7.43 6.94 -0.15
CA THR A 29 -7.08 5.99 -1.20
C THR A 29 -7.75 4.65 -0.97
N ASN A 30 -7.69 3.78 -1.97
CA ASN A 30 -8.16 2.40 -1.87
C ASN A 30 -7.09 1.44 -1.40
N TYR A 31 -5.93 1.97 -0.99
CA TYR A 31 -4.83 1.14 -0.52
C TYR A 31 -5.00 0.82 0.95
N SER A 32 -4.82 -0.44 1.29
CA SER A 32 -4.93 -0.91 2.67
C SER A 32 -3.82 -1.90 3.00
N ILE A 33 -3.38 -1.85 4.25
CA ILE A 33 -2.48 -2.85 4.83
C ILE A 33 -3.20 -3.45 6.04
N PHE A 34 -2.72 -4.59 6.50
CA PHE A 34 -3.31 -5.23 7.68
C PHE A 34 -2.24 -5.84 8.56
N GLU A 35 -2.57 -5.98 9.84
CA GLU A 35 -1.74 -6.66 10.83
C GLU A 35 -2.50 -7.87 11.35
N HIS A 36 -1.81 -9.01 11.45
CA HIS A 36 -2.37 -10.24 11.96
C HIS A 36 -1.29 -10.98 12.75
N ASN A 37 -1.46 -11.06 14.07
CA ASN A 37 -0.51 -11.75 14.96
C ASN A 37 0.94 -11.26 14.80
N GLY A 38 1.12 -9.97 14.59
CA GLY A 38 2.44 -9.37 14.42
C GLY A 38 2.96 -9.35 12.99
N ASP A 39 2.31 -10.04 12.08
CA ASP A 39 2.69 -10.06 10.66
C ASP A 39 1.89 -9.02 9.88
N TRP A 40 2.54 -8.34 8.94
CA TRP A 40 1.93 -7.29 8.15
C TRP A 40 1.80 -7.71 6.69
N GLY A 41 0.65 -7.43 6.12
CA GLY A 41 0.37 -7.73 4.72
C GLY A 41 -0.39 -6.59 4.04
N ILE A 42 -0.71 -6.76 2.78
CA ILE A 42 -1.46 -5.76 2.01
C ILE A 42 -2.75 -6.36 1.46
N MET A 43 -3.72 -5.48 1.21
CA MET A 43 -4.87 -5.82 0.40
C MET A 43 -4.46 -5.63 -1.06
N ASP A 44 -4.71 -6.63 -1.90
CA ASP A 44 -4.33 -6.57 -3.32
C ASP A 44 -5.14 -5.48 -4.03
N PRO A 45 -4.49 -4.39 -4.48
CA PRO A 45 -5.21 -3.29 -5.12
C PRO A 45 -5.69 -3.62 -6.54
N TYR A 46 -5.25 -4.74 -7.10
CA TYR A 46 -5.61 -5.16 -8.46
C TYR A 46 -6.57 -6.33 -8.49
N ALA A 47 -6.95 -6.86 -7.34
CA ALA A 47 -7.90 -7.96 -7.26
C ALA A 47 -9.31 -7.48 -7.59
N LYS A 48 -10.10 -8.33 -8.23
CA LYS A 48 -11.50 -8.02 -8.57
C LYS A 48 -12.40 -8.02 -7.35
N SER A 49 -12.02 -8.74 -6.32
CA SER A 49 -12.73 -8.82 -5.06
C SER A 49 -11.73 -8.62 -3.92
N PHE A 50 -12.23 -8.57 -2.69
CA PHE A 50 -11.40 -8.40 -1.51
C PHE A 50 -10.44 -9.59 -1.39
N GLU A 51 -9.15 -9.32 -1.45
CA GLU A 51 -8.11 -10.35 -1.36
C GLU A 51 -6.93 -9.84 -0.55
N LEU A 52 -6.51 -10.61 0.44
CA LEU A 52 -5.39 -10.28 1.31
C LEU A 52 -4.14 -11.04 0.88
N ILE A 53 -3.01 -10.33 0.88
CA ILE A 53 -1.70 -10.91 0.60
C ILE A 53 -0.92 -10.98 1.92
N TYR A 54 -0.69 -12.20 2.40
CA TYR A 54 0.05 -12.45 3.65
C TYR A 54 1.53 -12.56 3.32
N CYS A 55 2.22 -11.41 3.29
CA CYS A 55 3.58 -11.33 2.77
C CYS A 55 4.63 -10.98 3.82
N ASP A 56 4.25 -10.88 5.09
CA ASP A 56 5.17 -10.61 6.19
C ASP A 56 6.11 -9.43 5.86
N MET A 57 5.51 -8.26 5.62
CA MET A 57 6.26 -7.07 5.25
C MET A 57 7.20 -6.62 6.36
N THR A 58 8.38 -6.13 5.97
CA THR A 58 9.27 -5.41 6.85
C THR A 58 8.86 -3.95 6.95
N SER A 59 9.46 -3.22 7.89
CA SER A 59 9.23 -1.77 7.99
C SER A 59 9.63 -1.05 6.70
N GLU A 60 10.68 -1.52 6.03
CA GLU A 60 11.13 -0.96 4.76
C GLU A 60 10.09 -1.20 3.67
N HIS A 61 9.48 -2.37 3.62
CA HIS A 61 8.40 -2.65 2.66
C HIS A 61 7.24 -1.68 2.84
N ILE A 62 6.83 -1.43 4.08
CA ILE A 62 5.73 -0.51 4.38
C ILE A 62 6.09 0.92 3.97
N LYS A 63 7.33 1.36 4.24
CA LYS A 63 7.82 2.67 3.80
C LYS A 63 7.80 2.79 2.29
N ASN A 64 8.30 1.79 1.59
CA ASN A 64 8.33 1.79 0.13
C ASN A 64 6.93 1.82 -0.47
N PHE A 65 6.02 1.04 0.10
CA PHE A 65 4.62 1.05 -0.34
C PHE A 65 4.00 2.43 -0.16
N THR A 66 4.24 3.05 1.00
CA THR A 66 3.75 4.40 1.30
C THR A 66 4.29 5.42 0.30
N ASP A 67 5.59 5.36 0.00
CA ASP A 67 6.22 6.27 -0.96
C ASP A 67 5.63 6.10 -2.37
N LEU A 68 5.36 4.87 -2.79
CA LEU A 68 4.75 4.60 -4.08
C LEU A 68 3.33 5.17 -4.17
N ILE A 69 2.56 5.05 -3.09
CA ILE A 69 1.21 5.60 -3.03
C ILE A 69 1.26 7.13 -3.09
N GLN A 70 2.14 7.74 -2.31
CA GLN A 70 2.29 9.21 -2.31
C GLN A 70 2.67 9.73 -3.68
N ASN A 71 3.56 9.06 -4.38
CA ASN A 71 3.99 9.45 -5.72
C ASN A 71 2.84 9.40 -6.71
N LEU A 72 2.04 8.33 -6.69
CA LEU A 72 0.85 8.21 -7.55
C LEU A 72 -0.17 9.31 -7.23
N ASP A 73 -0.41 9.57 -5.96
CA ASP A 73 -1.38 10.56 -5.52
C ASP A 73 -0.99 11.97 -6.00
N GLN A 74 0.30 12.31 -5.90
CA GLN A 74 0.81 13.60 -6.36
C GLN A 74 0.65 13.78 -7.87
N ILE A 75 0.88 12.72 -8.64
CA ILE A 75 0.74 12.77 -10.10
C ILE A 75 -0.72 12.99 -10.49
N LEU A 76 -1.66 12.33 -9.79
CA LEU A 76 -3.09 12.44 -10.07
C LEU A 76 -3.65 13.82 -9.70
N ASP A 77 -3.03 14.52 -8.76
CA ASP A 77 -3.46 15.86 -8.34
C ASP A 77 -3.05 16.95 -9.32
N ASN A 78 -2.20 16.65 -10.30
CA ASN A 78 -1.72 17.63 -11.28
C ASN A 78 -2.38 17.42 -12.64
N PRO A 79 -2.60 18.51 -13.42
CA PRO A 79 -3.11 18.37 -14.78
C PRO A 79 -2.19 17.44 -15.60
N LEU A 80 -2.80 16.53 -16.37
CA LEU A 80 -2.03 15.60 -17.18
C LEU A 80 -1.41 16.34 -18.36
N THR A 81 -0.11 16.56 -18.27
CA THR A 81 0.74 16.99 -19.39
C THR A 81 1.37 15.76 -20.01
N THR A 82 2.09 15.92 -21.14
CA THR A 82 2.81 14.79 -21.73
C THR A 82 3.82 14.20 -20.73
N THR A 83 4.54 15.03 -19.99
CA THR A 83 5.47 14.59 -18.97
C THR A 83 4.73 13.86 -17.84
N GLY A 84 3.60 14.41 -17.39
CA GLY A 84 2.79 13.79 -16.34
C GLY A 84 2.26 12.42 -16.74
N PHE A 85 1.95 12.23 -18.02
CA PHE A 85 1.50 10.92 -18.51
C PHE A 85 2.60 9.86 -18.39
N TYR A 86 3.84 10.21 -18.77
CA TYR A 86 4.97 9.29 -18.63
C TYR A 86 5.29 9.02 -17.16
N ASP A 87 5.21 10.02 -16.30
CA ASP A 87 5.42 9.85 -14.86
C ASP A 87 4.38 8.91 -14.26
N PHE A 88 3.13 9.02 -14.71
CA PHE A 88 2.05 8.14 -14.26
C PHE A 88 2.31 6.69 -14.67
N ILE A 89 2.74 6.45 -15.91
CA ILE A 89 3.06 5.10 -16.39
C ILE A 89 4.20 4.51 -15.56
N GLU A 90 5.25 5.29 -15.32
CA GLU A 90 6.40 4.82 -14.52
C GLU A 90 5.99 4.49 -13.09
N ALA A 91 5.22 5.36 -12.44
CA ALA A 91 4.77 5.15 -11.08
C ALA A 91 3.84 3.94 -10.99
N SER A 92 2.95 3.75 -11.97
CA SER A 92 2.05 2.60 -12.02
C SER A 92 2.83 1.30 -12.20
N THR A 93 3.87 1.33 -13.02
CA THR A 93 4.73 0.16 -13.26
C THR A 93 5.45 -0.23 -11.97
N LYS A 94 5.96 0.75 -11.23
CA LYS A 94 6.63 0.51 -9.95
C LYS A 94 5.65 -0.09 -8.92
N MET A 95 4.44 0.41 -8.86
CA MET A 95 3.43 -0.12 -7.95
C MET A 95 3.07 -1.56 -8.28
N ARG A 96 2.88 -1.88 -9.56
CA ARG A 96 2.60 -3.25 -9.99
C ARG A 96 3.74 -4.20 -9.65
N ALA A 97 4.98 -3.76 -9.83
CA ALA A 97 6.15 -4.54 -9.49
C ALA A 97 6.23 -4.82 -8.00
N PHE A 98 5.91 -3.83 -7.18
CA PHE A 98 5.87 -3.98 -5.72
C PHE A 98 4.82 -5.01 -5.30
N VAL A 99 3.60 -4.90 -5.82
CA VAL A 99 2.52 -5.83 -5.49
C VAL A 99 2.88 -7.26 -5.92
N LYS A 100 3.49 -7.40 -7.10
CA LYS A 100 3.96 -8.70 -7.58
C LYS A 100 4.99 -9.31 -6.63
N GLU A 101 5.95 -8.49 -6.17
CA GLU A 101 6.96 -8.94 -5.20
C GLU A 101 6.31 -9.42 -3.90
N MET A 102 5.31 -8.69 -3.41
CA MET A 102 4.60 -9.09 -2.20
C MET A 102 3.86 -10.41 -2.40
N LYS A 103 3.25 -10.62 -3.56
CA LYS A 103 2.61 -11.91 -3.87
C LYS A 103 3.60 -13.07 -3.90
N GLU A 104 4.81 -12.83 -4.40
CA GLU A 104 5.85 -13.85 -4.45
C GLU A 104 6.37 -14.20 -3.06
N ARG A 105 6.23 -13.30 -2.09
CA ARG A 105 6.61 -13.55 -0.70
C ARG A 105 5.55 -14.34 0.07
N SER A 106 4.33 -14.35 -0.41
CA SER A 106 3.22 -14.98 0.31
C SER A 106 3.17 -16.50 0.15
#